data_45ca8d99aed2e788732d4d2f5941f644
#
_entry.id   45ca8d99aed2e788732d4d2f5941f644
#
_cell.length_a   1.000
_cell.length_b   1.000
_cell.length_c   1.000
_cell.angle_alpha   90.00
_cell.angle_beta   90.00
_cell.angle_gamma   90.00
#
_symmetry.space_group_name_H-M   'P 1'
#
loop_
_entity.id
_entity.type
_entity.pdbx_description
1 polymer ?
#
loop_
_entity_poly.entity_id
_entity_poly.type
_entity_poly.pdbx_seq_one_letter_code
_entity_poly.pdbx_strand_id
1 'polypeptide(L)'
;SRDGYELVDIANQFYNKLLNDKDYDLADKWTIYVFPEVNQDGLANGWTNNGPGRTTLYSQAPNNKGIDMNRCWQIGDSYTRFTSNRNYNGTAGFQAYEAQALRDFMLANKSQNGQTLLVDLHGWTQQLIGNEEICSYYDRQFPENNKKSVGRYGTGYMIAWGRTYLGSTNRAAKTALIELPNQGVTGHQSVVNGNFANRYINATLDMLKNMN
;
A
#
# COMPACT_ATOMS: atom_id res chain seq x y z
N SER A 1 17.26 3.78 0.73
CA SER A 1 16.27 2.76 0.47
C SER A 1 15.63 2.98 -0.88
N ARG A 2 15.21 1.97 -1.49
CA ARG A 2 14.70 1.96 -2.86
C ARG A 2 13.40 1.17 -2.88
N ASP A 3 12.43 1.71 -2.18
CA ASP A 3 11.15 1.04 -2.00
C ASP A 3 10.46 0.78 -3.36
N GLY A 4 10.76 1.59 -4.37
CA GLY A 4 10.03 1.60 -5.60
C GLY A 4 10.22 0.37 -6.50
N TYR A 5 11.41 0.17 -7.06
CA TYR A 5 11.59 -0.81 -8.13
C TYR A 5 11.33 -2.25 -7.70
N GLU A 6 11.79 -2.61 -6.52
CA GLU A 6 11.60 -3.97 -5.98
C GLU A 6 10.13 -4.24 -5.65
N LEU A 7 9.39 -3.26 -5.17
CA LEU A 7 7.96 -3.41 -4.90
C LEU A 7 7.13 -3.44 -6.18
N VAL A 8 7.51 -2.63 -7.18
CA VAL A 8 6.92 -2.68 -8.52
C VAL A 8 7.12 -4.06 -9.15
N ASP A 9 8.32 -4.62 -9.04
CA ASP A 9 8.61 -5.97 -9.55
C ASP A 9 7.77 -7.04 -8.85
N ILE A 10 7.66 -7.00 -7.52
CA ILE A 10 6.78 -7.90 -6.76
C ILE A 10 5.32 -7.78 -7.22
N ALA A 11 4.82 -6.56 -7.40
CA ALA A 11 3.45 -6.34 -7.84
C ALA A 11 3.21 -6.85 -9.27
N ASN A 12 4.16 -6.66 -10.17
CA ASN A 12 4.10 -7.19 -11.53
C ASN A 12 4.17 -8.72 -11.56
N GLN A 13 4.99 -9.34 -10.74
CA GLN A 13 5.04 -10.81 -10.60
C GLN A 13 3.70 -11.35 -10.07
N PHE A 14 3.09 -10.69 -9.10
CA PHE A 14 1.76 -11.06 -8.60
C PHE A 14 0.71 -10.94 -9.71
N TYR A 15 0.69 -9.84 -10.44
CA TYR A 15 -0.23 -9.64 -11.57
C TYR A 15 -0.07 -10.72 -12.62
N ASN A 16 1.17 -11.04 -13.03
CA ASN A 16 1.45 -12.10 -13.98
C ASN A 16 1.03 -13.48 -13.46
N LYS A 17 1.19 -13.74 -12.18
CA LYS A 17 0.71 -14.97 -11.55
C LYS A 17 -0.80 -15.11 -11.66
N LEU A 18 -1.56 -14.04 -11.39
CA LEU A 18 -3.02 -14.05 -11.54
C LEU A 18 -3.47 -14.30 -12.97
N LEU A 19 -2.76 -13.78 -13.98
CA LEU A 19 -3.10 -13.97 -15.39
C LEU A 19 -2.80 -15.38 -15.91
N ASN A 20 -1.73 -15.99 -15.44
CA ASN A 20 -1.17 -17.20 -16.05
C ASN A 20 -1.42 -18.48 -15.26
N ASP A 21 -1.82 -18.37 -13.99
CA ASP A 21 -2.00 -19.51 -13.12
C ASP A 21 -3.48 -19.87 -12.96
N LYS A 22 -3.88 -20.91 -13.66
CA LYS A 22 -5.26 -21.40 -13.61
C LYS A 22 -5.61 -22.14 -12.31
N ASP A 23 -4.62 -22.48 -11.49
CA ASP A 23 -4.85 -23.10 -10.19
C ASP A 23 -5.44 -22.11 -9.16
N TYR A 24 -5.43 -20.82 -9.49
CA TYR A 24 -5.99 -19.75 -8.67
C TYR A 24 -7.22 -19.12 -9.32
N ASP A 25 -8.26 -19.93 -9.57
CA ASP A 25 -9.53 -19.36 -10.02
C ASP A 25 -10.22 -18.62 -8.87
N LEU A 26 -9.95 -17.34 -8.81
CA LEU A 26 -10.55 -16.39 -7.87
C LEU A 26 -11.61 -15.50 -8.53
N ALA A 27 -11.86 -15.69 -9.82
CA ALA A 27 -12.70 -14.80 -10.62
C ALA A 27 -14.16 -14.74 -10.12
N ASP A 28 -14.69 -15.85 -9.65
CA ASP A 28 -16.04 -15.91 -9.09
C ASP A 28 -16.13 -15.26 -7.69
N LYS A 29 -14.98 -15.03 -7.03
CA LYS A 29 -14.94 -14.54 -5.66
C LYS A 29 -14.46 -13.08 -5.58
N TRP A 30 -13.48 -12.70 -6.39
CA TRP A 30 -12.81 -11.42 -6.30
C TRP A 30 -12.65 -10.72 -7.64
N THR A 31 -12.92 -9.42 -7.67
CA THR A 31 -12.34 -8.53 -8.67
C THR A 31 -11.08 -7.93 -8.07
N ILE A 32 -9.94 -8.13 -8.73
CA ILE A 32 -8.62 -7.75 -8.21
C ILE A 32 -8.04 -6.62 -9.05
N TYR A 33 -7.67 -5.54 -8.40
CA TYR A 33 -6.98 -4.39 -9.00
C TYR A 33 -5.55 -4.33 -8.45
N VAL A 34 -4.57 -4.24 -9.34
CA VAL A 34 -3.15 -4.14 -8.98
C VAL A 34 -2.62 -2.80 -9.49
N PHE A 35 -2.01 -2.03 -8.60
CA PHE A 35 -1.37 -0.74 -8.91
C PHE A 35 0.13 -0.86 -8.62
N PRO A 36 0.95 -1.27 -9.59
CA PRO A 36 2.38 -1.44 -9.38
C PRO A 36 3.10 -0.13 -9.08
N GLU A 37 2.65 0.94 -9.71
CA GLU A 37 3.28 2.26 -9.63
C GLU A 37 2.24 3.35 -9.34
N VAL A 38 2.22 3.84 -8.10
CA VAL A 38 1.28 4.90 -7.70
C VAL A 38 1.93 6.28 -7.78
N ASN A 39 3.24 6.39 -7.57
CA ASN A 39 4.03 7.61 -7.69
C ASN A 39 5.05 7.49 -8.81
N GLN A 40 4.58 7.47 -10.05
CA GLN A 40 5.39 7.24 -11.26
C GLN A 40 6.51 8.28 -11.41
N ASP A 41 6.20 9.55 -11.23
CA ASP A 41 7.19 10.62 -11.35
C ASP A 41 8.26 10.51 -10.27
N GLY A 42 7.88 10.17 -9.06
CA GLY A 42 8.81 9.91 -7.97
C GLY A 42 9.72 8.72 -8.26
N LEU A 43 9.18 7.65 -8.82
CA LEU A 43 9.95 6.48 -9.22
C LEU A 43 10.95 6.81 -10.33
N ALA A 44 10.51 7.52 -11.37
CA ALA A 44 11.35 7.91 -12.51
C ALA A 44 12.51 8.84 -12.11
N ASN A 45 12.30 9.70 -11.12
CA ASN A 45 13.33 10.64 -10.63
C ASN A 45 14.25 10.04 -9.55
N GLY A 46 14.04 8.78 -9.22
CA GLY A 46 14.84 8.08 -8.22
C GLY A 46 14.46 8.45 -6.79
N TRP A 47 15.07 7.72 -5.85
CA TRP A 47 14.77 7.88 -4.45
C TRP A 47 15.62 8.94 -3.76
N THR A 48 14.96 9.79 -2.99
CA THR A 48 15.61 10.68 -2.02
C THR A 48 14.88 10.61 -0.68
N ASN A 49 15.58 10.91 0.42
CA ASN A 49 14.95 10.86 1.75
C ASN A 49 13.91 11.96 1.97
N ASN A 50 14.01 13.06 1.27
CA ASN A 50 13.28 14.29 1.54
C ASN A 50 12.83 15.02 0.26
N GLY A 51 12.46 14.28 -0.77
CA GLY A 51 12.12 14.90 -2.04
C GLY A 51 11.58 13.88 -3.04
N PRO A 52 11.76 14.11 -4.34
CA PRO A 52 11.29 13.20 -5.38
C PRO A 52 11.69 11.76 -5.11
N GLY A 53 10.78 10.84 -5.33
CA GLY A 53 10.95 9.42 -4.99
C GLY A 53 10.41 9.05 -3.61
N ARG A 54 10.40 9.98 -2.65
CA ARG A 54 9.70 9.86 -1.36
C ARG A 54 8.33 10.51 -1.43
N THR A 55 8.26 11.65 -2.08
CA THR A 55 7.05 12.45 -2.26
C THR A 55 6.71 12.54 -3.75
N THR A 56 5.54 13.03 -4.09
CA THR A 56 5.20 13.39 -5.47
C THR A 56 6.18 14.41 -6.01
N LEU A 57 6.40 14.41 -7.33
CA LEU A 57 7.34 15.34 -7.96
C LEU A 57 6.85 16.78 -7.88
N TYR A 58 5.56 16.99 -8.07
CA TYR A 58 4.96 18.31 -8.10
C TYR A 58 4.35 18.71 -6.80
N SER A 59 4.63 19.90 -6.48
CA SER A 59 3.86 20.62 -5.53
C SER A 59 2.60 21.17 -6.15
N GLN A 60 1.59 20.47 -5.98
CA GLN A 60 0.28 21.08 -5.84
C GLN A 60 0.17 21.79 -4.47
N ALA A 61 1.23 21.74 -3.74
CA ALA A 61 1.38 22.36 -2.44
C ALA A 61 2.30 23.59 -2.51
N PRO A 62 2.08 24.60 -1.69
CA PRO A 62 2.98 25.74 -1.58
C PRO A 62 4.45 25.30 -1.39
N ASN A 63 5.38 26.03 -1.97
CA ASN A 63 6.82 25.84 -1.84
C ASN A 63 7.46 24.71 -2.63
N ASN A 64 6.83 24.21 -3.68
CA ASN A 64 7.40 23.15 -4.52
C ASN A 64 7.93 21.94 -3.74
N LYS A 65 7.29 21.60 -2.64
CA LYS A 65 7.61 20.40 -1.85
C LYS A 65 6.66 19.31 -2.26
N GLY A 66 7.05 18.33 -2.96
CA GLY A 66 6.18 17.18 -3.24
C GLY A 66 5.43 16.69 -2.00
N ILE A 67 4.37 15.95 -2.19
CA ILE A 67 3.50 15.45 -1.12
C ILE A 67 3.83 14.00 -0.83
N ASP A 68 4.02 13.65 0.44
CA ASP A 68 4.04 12.25 0.88
C ASP A 68 2.62 11.69 0.76
N MET A 69 2.41 10.87 -0.27
CA MET A 69 1.09 10.34 -0.58
C MET A 69 0.51 9.50 0.56
N ASN A 70 1.34 8.84 1.35
CA ASN A 70 0.84 8.08 2.49
C ASN A 70 0.73 8.91 3.78
N ARG A 71 0.56 10.23 3.64
CA ARG A 71 0.26 11.17 4.73
C ARG A 71 -0.88 12.13 4.40
N CYS A 72 -1.41 12.10 3.16
CA CYS A 72 -2.39 13.08 2.67
C CYS A 72 -3.85 12.59 2.68
N TRP A 73 -4.13 11.42 3.23
CA TRP A 73 -5.47 10.81 3.26
C TRP A 73 -6.30 11.38 4.41
N GLN A 74 -7.20 12.29 4.08
CA GLN A 74 -8.08 12.97 5.04
C GLN A 74 -9.32 12.14 5.35
N ILE A 75 -9.72 12.11 6.62
CA ILE A 75 -10.94 11.44 7.09
C ILE A 75 -11.87 12.53 7.68
N GLY A 76 -13.05 12.69 7.08
CA GLY A 76 -13.98 13.77 7.45
C GLY A 76 -13.29 15.13 7.35
N ASP A 77 -13.53 16.00 8.32
CA ASP A 77 -12.89 17.32 8.42
C ASP A 77 -11.53 17.28 9.13
N SER A 78 -11.13 16.11 9.61
CA SER A 78 -9.87 15.94 10.35
C SER A 78 -8.70 15.78 9.41
N TYR A 79 -7.77 16.73 9.46
CA TYR A 79 -6.53 16.67 8.71
C TYR A 79 -5.34 17.07 9.58
N THR A 80 -4.43 16.12 9.78
CA THR A 80 -3.19 16.37 10.51
C THR A 80 -2.11 16.80 9.54
N ARG A 81 -1.59 18.01 9.71
CA ARG A 81 -0.50 18.55 8.88
C ARG A 81 0.85 18.02 9.34
N PHE A 82 1.61 17.49 8.38
CA PHE A 82 3.02 17.17 8.54
C PHE A 82 3.86 18.19 7.77
N THR A 83 4.74 18.89 8.47
CA THR A 83 5.52 20.02 7.91
C THR A 83 6.97 19.68 7.58
N SER A 84 7.47 18.54 8.04
CA SER A 84 8.82 18.09 7.72
C SER A 84 8.95 17.77 6.23
N ASN A 85 10.11 18.02 5.64
CA ASN A 85 10.34 17.72 4.22
C ASN A 85 10.09 16.25 3.88
N ARG A 86 10.37 15.34 4.81
CA ARG A 86 10.18 13.91 4.61
C ARG A 86 8.71 13.49 4.52
N ASN A 87 7.85 14.10 5.32
CA ASN A 87 6.45 13.68 5.47
C ASN A 87 5.48 14.80 5.08
N TYR A 88 5.96 15.80 4.32
CA TYR A 88 5.10 16.91 3.94
C TYR A 88 3.87 16.41 3.19
N ASN A 89 2.70 16.79 3.65
CA ASN A 89 1.43 16.29 3.11
C ASN A 89 0.50 17.38 2.56
N GLY A 90 1.03 18.59 2.39
CA GLY A 90 0.24 19.73 1.90
C GLY A 90 -0.43 20.53 3.00
N THR A 91 -1.34 21.42 2.62
CA THR A 91 -2.12 22.27 3.52
C THR A 91 -3.53 21.73 3.76
N ALA A 92 -3.97 20.78 2.94
CA ALA A 92 -5.23 20.07 3.04
C ALA A 92 -5.05 18.63 2.54
N GLY A 93 -5.99 17.75 2.83
CA GLY A 93 -5.99 16.39 2.31
C GLY A 93 -6.11 16.35 0.79
N PHE A 94 -5.61 15.28 0.21
CA PHE A 94 -5.72 14.99 -1.22
C PHE A 94 -5.21 16.08 -2.16
N GLN A 95 -4.18 16.82 -1.78
CA GLN A 95 -3.56 17.80 -2.68
C GLN A 95 -2.68 17.14 -3.75
N ALA A 96 -2.30 15.87 -3.62
CA ALA A 96 -1.63 15.10 -4.67
C ALA A 96 -2.66 14.55 -5.65
N TYR A 97 -2.50 14.79 -6.96
CA TYR A 97 -3.42 14.31 -7.99
C TYR A 97 -3.46 12.78 -8.06
N GLU A 98 -2.33 12.13 -7.83
CA GLU A 98 -2.23 10.67 -7.76
C GLU A 98 -3.10 10.11 -6.63
N ALA A 99 -3.09 10.76 -5.46
CA ALA A 99 -3.94 10.35 -4.34
C ALA A 99 -5.42 10.61 -4.62
N GLN A 100 -5.76 11.70 -5.33
CA GLN A 100 -7.13 11.96 -5.79
C GLN A 100 -7.60 10.88 -6.74
N ALA A 101 -6.82 10.61 -7.79
CA ALA A 101 -7.16 9.60 -8.80
C ALA A 101 -7.35 8.21 -8.17
N LEU A 102 -6.45 7.82 -7.27
CA LEU A 102 -6.54 6.54 -6.57
C LEU A 102 -7.76 6.48 -5.63
N ARG A 103 -8.05 7.55 -4.91
CA ARG A 103 -9.26 7.67 -4.08
C ARG A 103 -10.53 7.47 -4.91
N ASP A 104 -10.64 8.21 -6.01
CA ASP A 104 -11.83 8.23 -6.85
C ASP A 104 -12.03 6.86 -7.52
N PHE A 105 -10.94 6.24 -7.96
CA PHE A 105 -10.96 4.87 -8.46
C PHE A 105 -11.44 3.88 -7.40
N MET A 106 -10.89 3.91 -6.20
CA MET A 106 -11.28 3.00 -5.12
C MET A 106 -12.75 3.18 -4.72
N LEU A 107 -13.24 4.41 -4.66
CA LEU A 107 -14.66 4.68 -4.35
C LEU A 107 -15.58 4.15 -5.44
N ALA A 108 -15.20 4.29 -6.71
CA ALA A 108 -15.99 3.81 -7.84
C ALA A 108 -16.03 2.28 -7.94
N ASN A 109 -14.98 1.61 -7.46
CA ASN A 109 -14.79 0.16 -7.64
C ASN A 109 -14.89 -0.67 -6.35
N LYS A 110 -15.19 -0.06 -5.21
CA LYS A 110 -15.41 -0.81 -3.97
C LYS A 110 -16.63 -1.73 -4.08
N SER A 111 -16.62 -2.84 -3.38
CA SER A 111 -17.79 -3.71 -3.33
C SER A 111 -19.00 -2.99 -2.72
N GLN A 112 -20.16 -3.13 -3.35
CA GLN A 112 -21.41 -2.56 -2.85
C GLN A 112 -22.05 -3.44 -1.75
N ASN A 113 -21.89 -4.75 -1.84
CA ASN A 113 -22.54 -5.71 -0.95
C ASN A 113 -21.56 -6.69 -0.28
N GLY A 114 -20.38 -6.86 -0.86
CA GLY A 114 -19.35 -7.79 -0.40
C GLY A 114 -18.27 -7.14 0.44
N GLN A 115 -17.18 -7.88 0.60
CA GLN A 115 -15.99 -7.41 1.29
C GLN A 115 -15.09 -6.60 0.35
N THR A 116 -14.58 -5.48 0.81
CA THR A 116 -13.45 -4.77 0.18
C THR A 116 -12.18 -5.02 1.00
N LEU A 117 -11.12 -5.45 0.33
CA LEU A 117 -9.78 -5.58 0.90
C LEU A 117 -8.87 -4.52 0.27
N LEU A 118 -8.03 -3.88 1.07
CA LEU A 118 -6.99 -2.96 0.62
C LEU A 118 -5.66 -3.35 1.25
N VAL A 119 -4.69 -3.71 0.43
CA VAL A 119 -3.32 -4.00 0.87
C VAL A 119 -2.38 -2.96 0.27
N ASP A 120 -1.69 -2.23 1.13
CA ASP A 120 -0.70 -1.21 0.79
C ASP A 120 0.70 -1.79 1.02
N LEU A 121 1.41 -2.10 -0.07
CA LEU A 121 2.73 -2.73 -0.02
C LEU A 121 3.84 -1.69 0.09
N HIS A 122 4.63 -1.80 1.12
CA HIS A 122 5.77 -0.94 1.44
C HIS A 122 7.04 -1.75 1.74
N GLY A 123 8.14 -1.08 1.88
CA GLY A 123 9.41 -1.57 2.39
C GLY A 123 10.12 -0.43 3.15
N TRP A 124 10.94 -0.64 4.02
CA TRP A 124 11.66 -1.84 4.52
C TRP A 124 11.79 -1.72 6.03
N THR A 125 10.70 -1.50 6.72
CA THR A 125 10.70 -1.28 8.18
C THR A 125 10.26 -2.50 8.98
N GLN A 126 10.00 -3.63 8.33
CA GLN A 126 9.58 -4.88 8.98
C GLN A 126 8.32 -4.71 9.83
N GLN A 127 7.29 -4.09 9.24
CA GLN A 127 6.11 -3.72 10.02
C GLN A 127 4.80 -4.20 9.36
N LEU A 128 3.89 -4.67 10.19
CA LEU A 128 2.51 -4.98 9.82
C LEU A 128 1.57 -4.02 10.55
N ILE A 129 0.75 -3.29 9.80
CA ILE A 129 -0.16 -2.26 10.32
C ILE A 129 -1.56 -2.52 9.78
N GLY A 130 -2.60 -2.42 10.60
CA GLY A 130 -3.99 -2.46 10.17
C GLY A 130 -4.74 -3.70 10.58
N ASN A 131 -5.54 -4.26 9.67
CA ASN A 131 -6.43 -5.37 9.97
C ASN A 131 -5.67 -6.64 10.37
N GLU A 132 -6.06 -7.22 11.51
CA GLU A 132 -5.39 -8.38 12.11
C GLU A 132 -5.41 -9.61 11.21
N GLU A 133 -6.54 -9.89 10.60
CA GLU A 133 -6.70 -11.05 9.74
C GLU A 133 -5.81 -10.94 8.49
N ILE A 134 -5.78 -9.79 7.80
CA ILE A 134 -4.87 -9.55 6.68
C ILE A 134 -3.41 -9.70 7.16
N CYS A 135 -3.04 -9.01 8.23
CA CYS A 135 -1.67 -9.06 8.76
C CYS A 135 -1.21 -10.48 9.07
N SER A 136 -2.10 -11.36 9.53
CA SER A 136 -1.77 -12.74 9.89
C SER A 136 -1.26 -13.58 8.70
N TYR A 137 -1.77 -13.33 7.48
CA TYR A 137 -1.32 -14.02 6.28
C TYR A 137 0.12 -13.64 5.93
N TYR A 138 0.45 -12.36 6.04
CA TYR A 138 1.81 -11.89 5.76
C TYR A 138 2.78 -12.22 6.89
N ASP A 139 2.36 -12.22 8.14
CA ASP A 139 3.18 -12.62 9.28
C ASP A 139 3.69 -14.08 9.16
N ARG A 140 2.85 -14.98 8.66
CA ARG A 140 3.24 -16.37 8.40
C ARG A 140 4.33 -16.51 7.33
N GLN A 141 4.30 -15.64 6.33
CA GLN A 141 5.29 -15.65 5.25
C GLN A 141 6.53 -14.80 5.57
N PHE A 142 6.40 -13.82 6.45
CA PHE A 142 7.46 -12.89 6.86
C PHE A 142 7.62 -12.89 8.39
N PRO A 143 8.07 -13.99 8.99
CA PRO A 143 8.23 -14.08 10.44
C PRO A 143 9.29 -13.10 10.98
N GLU A 144 10.14 -12.55 10.12
CA GLU A 144 11.07 -11.49 10.46
C GLU A 144 10.38 -10.16 10.79
N ASN A 145 9.13 -9.98 10.38
CA ASN A 145 8.35 -8.80 10.72
C ASN A 145 8.07 -8.76 12.23
N ASN A 146 8.93 -8.03 12.93
CA ASN A 146 8.89 -7.96 14.39
C ASN A 146 8.14 -6.73 14.93
N LYS A 147 7.79 -5.78 14.07
CA LYS A 147 7.03 -4.60 14.43
C LYS A 147 5.57 -4.79 14.02
N LYS A 148 4.72 -4.98 15.01
CA LYS A 148 3.29 -5.19 14.77
C LYS A 148 2.48 -4.04 15.34
N SER A 149 1.74 -3.36 14.50
CA SER A 149 0.76 -2.34 14.88
C SER A 149 -0.64 -2.75 14.41
N VAL A 150 -0.96 -4.01 14.70
CA VAL A 150 -2.24 -4.63 14.35
C VAL A 150 -3.38 -3.92 15.09
N GLY A 151 -4.48 -3.68 14.39
CA GLY A 151 -5.60 -2.90 14.89
C GLY A 151 -5.39 -1.37 14.88
N ARG A 152 -4.20 -0.90 14.51
CA ARG A 152 -3.87 0.52 14.34
C ARG A 152 -3.75 0.86 12.86
N TYR A 153 -4.04 2.09 12.48
CA TYR A 153 -4.13 2.45 11.07
C TYR A 153 -3.29 3.68 10.68
N GLY A 154 -2.79 4.41 11.65
CA GLY A 154 -2.00 5.64 11.42
C GLY A 154 -2.85 6.82 10.90
N THR A 155 -2.41 8.03 11.20
CA THR A 155 -3.06 9.26 10.73
C THR A 155 -2.54 9.65 9.35
N GLY A 156 -3.44 9.96 8.42
CA GLY A 156 -3.11 10.35 7.06
C GLY A 156 -2.70 9.19 6.14
N TYR A 157 -2.78 7.95 6.61
CA TYR A 157 -2.47 6.76 5.81
C TYR A 157 -3.66 6.34 4.94
N MET A 158 -3.36 5.83 3.76
CA MET A 158 -4.35 5.28 2.83
C MET A 158 -5.20 4.19 3.49
N ILE A 159 -4.61 3.32 4.29
CA ILE A 159 -5.33 2.24 4.97
C ILE A 159 -6.33 2.73 6.02
N ALA A 160 -6.05 3.86 6.70
CA ALA A 160 -6.99 4.46 7.65
C ALA A 160 -8.22 5.02 6.92
N TRP A 161 -7.98 5.72 5.83
CA TRP A 161 -9.04 6.25 4.97
C TRP A 161 -9.85 5.10 4.34
N GLY A 162 -9.17 4.10 3.78
CA GLY A 162 -9.81 2.94 3.15
C GLY A 162 -10.73 2.18 4.10
N ARG A 163 -10.29 1.95 5.34
CA ARG A 163 -11.13 1.35 6.38
C ARG A 163 -12.42 2.14 6.60
N THR A 164 -12.34 3.46 6.54
CA THR A 164 -13.48 4.34 6.82
C THR A 164 -14.47 4.39 5.64
N TYR A 165 -13.96 4.42 4.39
CA TYR A 165 -14.80 4.76 3.24
C TYR A 165 -15.03 3.64 2.23
N LEU A 166 -14.25 2.55 2.27
CA LEU A 166 -14.37 1.46 1.30
C LEU A 166 -15.27 0.32 1.76
N GLY A 167 -15.88 0.43 2.92
CA GLY A 167 -16.89 -0.54 3.37
C GLY A 167 -18.14 -0.52 2.49
N SER A 168 -18.84 -1.65 2.45
CA SER A 168 -20.18 -1.77 1.92
C SER A 168 -21.23 -1.49 3.00
N THR A 169 -22.51 -1.54 2.63
CA THR A 169 -23.61 -1.37 3.59
C THR A 169 -23.55 -2.35 4.76
N ASN A 170 -23.07 -3.55 4.50
CA ASN A 170 -23.10 -4.65 5.46
C ASN A 170 -21.73 -5.10 5.97
N ARG A 171 -20.64 -4.59 5.41
CA ARG A 171 -19.28 -5.03 5.75
C ARG A 171 -18.29 -3.85 5.77
N ALA A 172 -17.58 -3.72 6.89
CA ALA A 172 -16.45 -2.80 6.96
C ALA A 172 -15.32 -3.25 6.03
N ALA A 173 -14.65 -2.32 5.38
CA ALA A 173 -13.45 -2.64 4.63
C ALA A 173 -12.34 -3.15 5.56
N LYS A 174 -11.61 -4.16 5.12
CA LYS A 174 -10.41 -4.64 5.80
C LYS A 174 -9.18 -4.08 5.06
N THR A 175 -8.31 -3.39 5.78
CA THR A 175 -7.18 -2.68 5.17
C THR A 175 -5.92 -2.93 5.96
N ALA A 176 -4.79 -3.14 5.28
CA ALA A 176 -3.50 -3.30 5.93
C ALA A 176 -2.35 -2.70 5.10
N LEU A 177 -1.34 -2.22 5.79
CA LEU A 177 -0.06 -1.81 5.23
C LEU A 177 0.98 -2.84 5.62
N ILE A 178 1.68 -3.34 4.62
CA ILE A 178 2.68 -4.40 4.75
C ILE A 178 4.04 -3.81 4.41
N GLU A 179 4.85 -3.57 5.42
CA GLU A 179 6.25 -3.18 5.27
C GLU A 179 7.12 -4.43 5.25
N LEU A 180 7.69 -4.74 4.10
CA LEU A 180 8.56 -5.90 3.96
C LEU A 180 9.81 -5.80 4.83
N PRO A 181 10.42 -6.95 5.22
CA PRO A 181 11.60 -6.96 6.06
C PRO A 181 12.80 -6.26 5.42
N ASN A 182 13.56 -5.54 6.24
CA ASN A 182 14.89 -5.08 5.86
C ASN A 182 15.90 -6.16 6.26
N GLN A 183 16.43 -6.86 5.30
CA GLN A 183 17.45 -7.90 5.51
C GLN A 183 18.85 -7.32 5.78
N GLY A 184 18.93 -6.07 6.26
CA GLY A 184 20.20 -5.39 6.52
C GLY A 184 20.93 -4.91 5.26
N VAL A 185 20.38 -5.23 4.11
CA VAL A 185 20.88 -4.80 2.80
C VAL A 185 19.74 -4.16 2.03
N THR A 186 19.94 -2.94 1.64
CA THR A 186 18.98 -2.19 0.84
C THR A 186 19.27 -2.43 -0.64
N GLY A 187 18.71 -3.46 -1.23
CA GLY A 187 18.94 -3.67 -2.65
C GLY A 187 18.24 -4.89 -3.21
N HIS A 188 18.19 -4.92 -4.52
CA HIS A 188 17.56 -5.96 -5.32
C HIS A 188 17.95 -7.38 -4.88
N GLN A 189 19.24 -7.61 -4.65
CA GLN A 189 19.75 -8.94 -4.28
C GLN A 189 19.16 -9.47 -2.96
N SER A 190 18.87 -8.60 -1.99
CA SER A 190 18.25 -9.03 -0.73
C SER A 190 16.81 -9.48 -0.91
N VAL A 191 16.08 -8.81 -1.79
CA VAL A 191 14.70 -9.17 -2.13
C VAL A 191 14.69 -10.52 -2.86
N VAL A 192 15.62 -10.72 -3.79
CA VAL A 192 15.78 -11.98 -4.53
C VAL A 192 16.18 -13.11 -3.59
N ASN A 193 17.24 -12.92 -2.80
CA ASN A 193 17.76 -13.94 -1.88
C ASN A 193 16.74 -14.30 -0.80
N GLY A 194 15.96 -13.34 -0.34
CA GLY A 194 14.89 -13.55 0.61
C GLY A 194 13.59 -14.12 0.01
N ASN A 195 13.57 -14.32 -1.31
CA ASN A 195 12.41 -14.81 -2.06
C ASN A 195 11.12 -14.01 -1.78
N PHE A 196 11.25 -12.70 -1.65
CA PHE A 196 10.15 -11.84 -1.18
C PHE A 196 8.95 -11.84 -2.11
N ALA A 197 9.17 -11.92 -3.43
CA ALA A 197 8.07 -11.96 -4.39
C ALA A 197 7.18 -13.19 -4.18
N ASN A 198 7.75 -14.39 -4.12
CA ASN A 198 6.97 -15.61 -3.89
C ASN A 198 6.29 -15.61 -2.52
N ARG A 199 6.98 -15.13 -1.49
CA ARG A 199 6.43 -15.05 -0.11
C ARG A 199 5.23 -14.08 -0.07
N TYR A 200 5.34 -12.92 -0.71
CA TYR A 200 4.26 -11.96 -0.82
C TYR A 200 3.08 -12.51 -1.63
N ILE A 201 3.36 -13.13 -2.77
CA ILE A 201 2.34 -13.75 -3.63
C ILE A 201 1.60 -14.84 -2.88
N ASN A 202 2.32 -15.73 -2.20
CA ASN A 202 1.72 -16.81 -1.41
C ASN A 202 0.83 -16.28 -0.29
N ALA A 203 1.28 -15.25 0.45
CA ALA A 203 0.48 -14.59 1.49
C ALA A 203 -0.82 -14.02 0.90
N THR A 204 -0.70 -13.31 -0.22
CA THR A 204 -1.84 -12.65 -0.87
C THR A 204 -2.85 -13.66 -1.41
N LEU A 205 -2.38 -14.70 -2.09
CA LEU A 205 -3.26 -15.73 -2.63
C LEU A 205 -3.95 -16.54 -1.52
N ASP A 206 -3.23 -16.86 -0.45
CA ASP A 206 -3.77 -17.55 0.71
C ASP A 206 -4.86 -16.70 1.39
N MET A 207 -4.60 -15.41 1.52
CA MET A 207 -5.58 -14.43 2.00
C MET A 207 -6.84 -14.43 1.12
N LEU A 208 -6.69 -14.28 -0.19
CA LEU A 208 -7.82 -14.20 -1.12
C LEU A 208 -8.65 -15.50 -1.17
N LYS A 209 -8.02 -16.64 -0.97
CA LYS A 209 -8.74 -17.94 -0.90
C LYS A 209 -9.58 -18.06 0.36
N ASN A 210 -9.10 -17.59 1.49
CA ASN A 210 -9.66 -17.89 2.81
C ASN A 210 -10.49 -16.76 3.41
N MET A 211 -10.31 -15.52 2.96
CA MET A 211 -11.14 -14.40 3.39
C MET A 211 -12.45 -14.34 2.59
N ASN A 212 -13.54 -14.02 3.29
CA ASN A 212 -14.90 -13.88 2.75
C ASN A 212 -15.42 -12.45 2.94
#